data_5c8248a8fa0c1bf83419408acc91b81c
#
_entry.id   5c8248a8fa0c1bf83419408acc91b81c
#
_cell.length_a   1.000
_cell.length_b   1.000
_cell.length_c   1.000
_cell.angle_alpha   90.00
_cell.angle_beta   90.00
_cell.angle_gamma   90.00
#
_symmetry.space_group_name_H-M   'P 1'
#
loop_
_entity.id
_entity.type
_entity.pdbx_description
1 polymer ?
#
loop_
_entity_poly.entity_id
_entity_poly.type
_entity_poly.pdbx_seq_one_letter_code
_entity_poly.pdbx_strand_id
1 'polypeptide(L)'
;MAKTLSREEALHCANIFNDYFGQFERIDQYMRDQKMAQIESLPQSLPGMGFDSDMFDDFSISPEDMDIEVVELDNHTWDTCINMISSHSNMVSIPGKALKLAVRDKNTNKFLGFIRFGSPVINCKPRNDLLGNVPNLTVFNKTAIMGFVIVPCQPFGYNYLGGKLLAALCCSHWVREKLNEKYDMNLVMFETTSLYGNTKGASMYDGMKPFLRYKGNTMSDFIPMLHGKPYLDLVKYVENIIGVGQLVKEGASSRKLKMTTGIIGLVKKALEGDELKKFTTTITNAKNLTEQKRYYVSNYGIENFIDIVNGKTDKIIKSDNFDRYTVSGLVDWWKKLATKRYNKLKEEGRLRNDLEIWTKDAQIDIIR
;
A
#
# COMPACT_ATOMS: atom_id res chain seq x y z
N MET A 1 39.16 -3.98 -5.52
CA MET A 1 39.14 -4.62 -4.19
C MET A 1 37.73 -4.94 -3.80
N ALA A 2 37.47 -6.08 -3.16
CA ALA A 2 36.15 -6.40 -2.63
C ALA A 2 35.79 -5.38 -1.53
N LYS A 3 34.57 -4.85 -1.58
CA LYS A 3 34.06 -3.92 -0.58
C LYS A 3 33.83 -4.70 0.73
N THR A 4 34.60 -4.42 1.77
CA THR A 4 34.53 -5.12 3.06
C THR A 4 34.52 -4.10 4.18
N LEU A 5 33.91 -4.45 5.30
CA LEU A 5 34.03 -3.75 6.57
C LEU A 5 35.03 -4.55 7.45
N SER A 6 35.76 -3.86 8.31
CA SER A 6 36.42 -4.51 9.43
C SER A 6 35.40 -5.05 10.44
N ARG A 7 35.80 -5.91 11.37
CA ARG A 7 34.92 -6.42 12.43
C ARG A 7 34.33 -5.29 13.29
N GLU A 8 35.14 -4.30 13.65
CA GLU A 8 34.73 -3.16 14.48
C GLU A 8 33.67 -2.29 13.74
N GLU A 9 33.90 -1.99 12.46
CA GLU A 9 32.99 -1.25 11.62
C GLU A 9 31.67 -2.00 11.43
N ALA A 10 31.73 -3.30 11.21
CA ALA A 10 30.54 -4.15 11.08
C ALA A 10 29.76 -4.25 12.40
N LEU A 11 30.46 -4.32 13.56
CA LEU A 11 29.81 -4.31 14.87
C LEU A 11 29.12 -2.99 15.15
N HIS A 12 29.70 -1.86 14.76
CA HIS A 12 29.04 -0.55 14.85
C HIS A 12 27.75 -0.54 14.02
N CYS A 13 27.80 -0.98 12.77
CA CYS A 13 26.60 -1.09 11.92
C CYS A 13 25.56 -2.04 12.54
N ALA A 14 26.00 -3.21 13.05
CA ALA A 14 25.11 -4.18 13.67
C ALA A 14 24.37 -3.61 14.89
N ASN A 15 25.06 -2.82 15.72
CA ASN A 15 24.47 -2.18 16.89
C ASN A 15 23.36 -1.19 16.49
N ILE A 16 23.56 -0.39 15.43
CA ILE A 16 22.51 0.49 14.93
C ILE A 16 21.25 -0.30 14.55
N PHE A 17 21.39 -1.44 13.87
CA PHE A 17 20.24 -2.30 13.55
C PHE A 17 19.62 -2.93 14.81
N ASN A 18 20.45 -3.41 15.74
CA ASN A 18 19.97 -4.04 16.97
C ASN A 18 19.18 -3.05 17.83
N ASP A 19 19.65 -1.82 17.98
CA ASP A 19 19.01 -0.78 18.77
C ASP A 19 17.72 -0.32 18.09
N TYR A 20 17.74 -0.14 16.76
CA TYR A 20 16.57 0.30 16.02
C TYR A 20 15.45 -0.76 16.03
N PHE A 21 15.75 -2.02 15.69
CA PHE A 21 14.71 -3.05 15.63
C PHE A 21 14.35 -3.62 16.99
N GLY A 22 15.24 -3.50 18.00
CA GLY A 22 14.98 -3.94 19.36
C GLY A 22 13.86 -3.17 20.07
N GLN A 23 13.46 -1.99 19.56
CA GLN A 23 12.37 -1.19 20.12
C GLN A 23 10.98 -1.61 19.62
N PHE A 24 10.87 -2.46 18.59
CA PHE A 24 9.61 -2.83 17.97
C PHE A 24 9.22 -4.27 18.30
N GLU A 25 8.08 -4.44 18.91
CA GLU A 25 7.44 -5.74 19.13
C GLU A 25 6.40 -6.07 18.05
N ARG A 26 5.80 -5.05 17.44
CA ARG A 26 4.71 -5.17 16.48
C ARG A 26 4.88 -4.26 15.28
N ILE A 27 4.25 -4.65 14.17
CA ILE A 27 4.31 -3.92 12.90
C ILE A 27 3.77 -2.49 13.00
N ASP A 28 2.75 -2.24 13.82
CA ASP A 28 2.15 -0.91 13.98
C ASP A 28 3.14 0.11 14.56
N GLN A 29 3.98 -0.29 15.50
CA GLN A 29 5.04 0.55 16.06
C GLN A 29 6.04 0.95 14.96
N TYR A 30 6.52 -0.03 14.18
CA TYR A 30 7.41 0.21 13.06
C TYR A 30 6.79 1.12 11.99
N MET A 31 5.51 0.91 11.64
CA MET A 31 4.82 1.73 10.64
C MET A 31 4.61 3.17 11.13
N ARG A 32 4.37 3.35 12.42
CA ARG A 32 4.30 4.69 13.03
C ARG A 32 5.65 5.41 12.95
N ASP A 33 6.73 4.75 13.33
CA ASP A 33 8.08 5.33 13.24
C ASP A 33 8.42 5.74 11.81
N GLN A 34 8.13 4.88 10.83
CA GLN A 34 8.30 5.19 9.42
C GLN A 34 7.47 6.42 8.98
N LYS A 35 6.23 6.52 9.44
CA LYS A 35 5.34 7.62 9.10
C LYS A 35 5.79 8.93 9.75
N MET A 36 6.19 8.91 11.00
CA MET A 36 6.70 10.09 11.71
C MET A 36 7.99 10.62 11.07
N ALA A 37 8.93 9.74 10.71
CA ALA A 37 10.12 10.13 9.97
C ALA A 37 9.81 10.77 8.60
N GLN A 38 8.72 10.34 7.94
CA GLN A 38 8.24 11.00 6.72
C GLN A 38 7.71 12.41 7.03
N ILE A 39 6.86 12.55 8.04
CA ILE A 39 6.25 13.84 8.42
C ILE A 39 7.31 14.87 8.81
N GLU A 40 8.32 14.46 9.55
CA GLU A 40 9.46 15.33 9.91
C GLU A 40 10.22 15.86 8.69
N SER A 41 10.23 15.09 7.59
CA SER A 41 10.88 15.47 6.33
C SER A 41 10.02 16.34 5.42
N LEU A 42 8.69 16.46 5.69
CA LEU A 42 7.79 17.29 4.88
C LEU A 42 7.94 18.78 5.22
N PRO A 43 7.74 19.70 4.25
CA PRO A 43 7.63 21.11 4.52
C PRO A 43 6.57 21.39 5.58
N GLN A 44 6.84 22.29 6.52
CA GLN A 44 5.91 22.64 7.63
C GLN A 44 4.62 23.32 7.16
N SER A 45 4.65 23.91 5.97
CA SER A 45 3.47 24.46 5.31
C SER A 45 3.51 24.06 3.83
N LEU A 46 2.44 23.45 3.35
CA LEU A 46 2.19 23.31 1.94
C LEU A 46 1.26 24.46 1.54
N PRO A 47 1.80 25.56 1.00
CA PRO A 47 1.02 26.77 0.75
C PRO A 47 -0.12 26.49 -0.23
N GLY A 48 -1.32 26.92 0.11
CA GLY A 48 -2.47 26.90 -0.79
C GLY A 48 -3.22 25.56 -0.86
N MET A 49 -2.92 24.61 0.03
CA MET A 49 -3.65 23.35 0.11
C MET A 49 -4.46 23.31 1.38
N GLY A 50 -5.75 23.53 1.24
CA GLY A 50 -6.70 23.44 2.34
C GLY A 50 -7.03 21.97 2.64
N PHE A 51 -6.06 21.20 3.15
CA PHE A 51 -6.24 19.77 3.39
C PHE A 51 -7.45 19.46 4.24
N ASP A 52 -7.61 20.18 5.33
CA ASP A 52 -8.72 19.98 6.27
C ASP A 52 -10.04 20.32 5.61
N SER A 53 -10.06 21.37 4.77
CA SER A 53 -11.24 21.82 4.07
C SER A 53 -11.63 20.94 2.89
N ASP A 54 -10.71 20.15 2.34
CA ASP A 54 -10.95 19.30 1.16
C ASP A 54 -11.35 17.86 1.55
N MET A 55 -11.09 17.45 2.79
CA MET A 55 -11.45 16.12 3.28
C MET A 55 -12.86 16.10 3.83
N PHE A 56 -13.53 14.95 3.67
CA PHE A 56 -14.86 14.72 4.21
C PHE A 56 -14.83 14.72 5.73
N ASP A 57 -15.59 15.62 6.34
CA ASP A 57 -15.59 15.92 7.77
C ASP A 57 -17.00 15.98 8.40
N ASP A 58 -18.07 15.87 7.60
CA ASP A 58 -19.45 15.80 8.12
C ASP A 58 -19.91 14.35 8.30
N PHE A 59 -19.67 13.79 9.47
CA PHE A 59 -20.06 12.42 9.81
C PHE A 59 -21.50 12.28 10.31
N SER A 60 -22.33 13.33 10.17
CA SER A 60 -23.78 13.27 10.39
C SER A 60 -24.56 12.79 9.16
N ILE A 61 -23.94 12.88 7.97
CA ILE A 61 -24.54 12.48 6.69
C ILE A 61 -24.70 10.96 6.63
N SER A 62 -25.88 10.48 6.25
CA SER A 62 -26.10 9.04 5.99
C SER A 62 -25.38 8.59 4.71
N PRO A 63 -24.82 7.36 4.65
CA PRO A 63 -24.29 6.81 3.40
C PRO A 63 -25.29 6.81 2.25
N GLU A 64 -26.58 6.71 2.53
CA GLU A 64 -27.66 6.72 1.53
C GLU A 64 -27.77 8.07 0.79
N ASP A 65 -27.44 9.16 1.49
CA ASP A 65 -27.54 10.53 0.97
C ASP A 65 -26.29 10.98 0.18
N MET A 66 -25.22 10.19 0.20
CA MET A 66 -23.99 10.51 -0.51
C MET A 66 -24.09 10.28 -2.01
N ASP A 67 -23.53 11.18 -2.83
CA ASP A 67 -23.37 11.02 -4.27
C ASP A 67 -21.90 10.81 -4.64
N ILE A 68 -21.52 9.56 -4.84
CA ILE A 68 -20.13 9.13 -5.00
C ILE A 68 -19.66 9.27 -6.44
N GLU A 69 -18.50 9.91 -6.61
CA GLU A 69 -17.80 9.93 -7.90
C GLU A 69 -16.32 9.58 -7.76
N VAL A 70 -15.74 9.16 -8.89
CA VAL A 70 -14.30 8.89 -9.02
C VAL A 70 -13.71 9.94 -9.94
N VAL A 71 -12.64 10.60 -9.49
CA VAL A 71 -11.96 11.68 -10.24
C VAL A 71 -10.48 11.38 -10.38
N GLU A 72 -9.89 11.73 -11.53
CA GLU A 72 -8.44 11.72 -11.71
C GLU A 72 -7.86 13.03 -11.16
N LEU A 73 -6.79 12.95 -10.36
CA LEU A 73 -6.09 14.11 -9.83
C LEU A 73 -4.69 14.23 -10.43
N ASP A 74 -4.20 15.46 -10.50
CA ASP A 74 -2.80 15.71 -10.77
C ASP A 74 -1.89 15.11 -9.68
N ASN A 75 -0.64 14.88 -10.04
CA ASN A 75 0.30 14.22 -9.15
C ASN A 75 0.55 14.99 -7.86
N HIS A 76 0.63 16.33 -7.93
CA HIS A 76 0.97 17.15 -6.78
C HIS A 76 -0.17 17.14 -5.76
N THR A 77 -1.39 17.41 -6.18
CA THR A 77 -2.59 17.40 -5.33
C THR A 77 -2.77 16.03 -4.69
N TRP A 78 -2.67 14.95 -5.49
CA TRP A 78 -2.83 13.60 -4.98
C TRP A 78 -1.76 13.23 -3.95
N ASP A 79 -0.47 13.49 -4.25
CA ASP A 79 0.65 13.15 -3.36
C ASP A 79 0.57 13.91 -2.04
N THR A 80 0.11 15.14 -2.08
CA THR A 80 -0.04 15.98 -0.90
C THR A 80 -1.17 15.47 -0.02
N CYS A 81 -2.35 15.25 -0.58
CA CYS A 81 -3.50 14.73 0.17
C CYS A 81 -3.18 13.38 0.82
N ILE A 82 -2.59 12.44 0.07
CA ILE A 82 -2.31 11.10 0.61
C ILE A 82 -1.29 11.12 1.74
N ASN A 83 -0.32 12.03 1.70
CA ASN A 83 0.66 12.18 2.78
C ASN A 83 0.02 12.58 4.11
N MET A 84 -1.07 13.33 4.07
CA MET A 84 -1.77 13.79 5.27
C MET A 84 -2.70 12.75 5.88
N ILE A 85 -3.26 11.84 5.08
CA ILE A 85 -4.26 10.89 5.57
C ILE A 85 -3.77 9.45 5.67
N SER A 86 -2.72 9.07 4.94
CA SER A 86 -2.23 7.69 4.90
C SER A 86 -1.35 7.36 6.11
N SER A 87 -1.63 6.24 6.75
CA SER A 87 -0.75 5.64 7.76
C SER A 87 0.52 5.00 7.18
N HIS A 88 0.64 4.93 5.86
CA HIS A 88 1.81 4.39 5.17
C HIS A 88 2.67 5.53 4.63
N SER A 89 3.98 5.34 4.64
CA SER A 89 4.89 6.21 3.93
C SER A 89 4.81 5.95 2.42
N ASN A 90 4.45 6.98 1.64
CA ASN A 90 4.27 6.89 0.19
C ASN A 90 5.52 7.29 -0.61
N MET A 91 6.70 7.23 -0.01
CA MET A 91 7.96 7.72 -0.59
C MET A 91 8.55 6.81 -1.70
N VAL A 92 7.87 5.72 -2.05
CA VAL A 92 8.41 4.78 -3.04
C VAL A 92 7.90 5.16 -4.43
N SER A 93 8.83 5.56 -5.30
CA SER A 93 8.56 5.62 -6.75
C SER A 93 8.35 4.19 -7.27
N ILE A 94 7.16 3.93 -7.78
CA ILE A 94 6.83 2.65 -8.42
C ILE A 94 7.04 2.86 -9.92
N PRO A 95 8.00 2.16 -10.54
CA PRO A 95 8.20 2.27 -11.98
C PRO A 95 7.04 1.64 -12.76
N GLY A 96 6.82 2.14 -13.98
CA GLY A 96 5.79 1.63 -14.87
C GLY A 96 4.52 2.47 -14.85
N LYS A 97 3.35 1.82 -14.94
CA LYS A 97 2.06 2.49 -14.99
C LYS A 97 1.75 3.25 -13.70
N ALA A 98 1.07 4.38 -13.82
CA ALA A 98 0.58 5.15 -12.69
C ALA A 98 -0.76 5.81 -13.04
N LEU A 99 -1.81 5.46 -12.30
CA LEU A 99 -3.09 6.16 -12.32
C LEU A 99 -3.44 6.53 -10.89
N LYS A 100 -3.63 7.82 -10.63
CA LYS A 100 -3.95 8.39 -9.33
C LYS A 100 -5.36 8.93 -9.35
N LEU A 101 -6.21 8.40 -8.49
CA LEU A 101 -7.62 8.73 -8.40
C LEU A 101 -7.96 9.19 -6.99
N ALA A 102 -8.97 10.05 -6.87
CA ALA A 102 -9.67 10.31 -5.63
C ALA A 102 -11.13 9.87 -5.75
N VAL A 103 -11.72 9.52 -4.62
CA VAL A 103 -13.15 9.29 -4.47
C VAL A 103 -13.71 10.48 -3.72
N ARG A 104 -14.78 11.08 -4.23
CA ARG A 104 -15.38 12.30 -3.72
C ARG A 104 -16.90 12.13 -3.55
N ASP A 105 -17.45 12.79 -2.56
CA ASP A 105 -18.89 13.03 -2.49
C ASP A 105 -19.22 14.33 -3.22
N LYS A 106 -20.06 14.26 -4.27
CA LYS A 106 -20.44 15.43 -5.07
C LYS A 106 -21.23 16.46 -4.29
N ASN A 107 -22.06 16.01 -3.34
CA ASN A 107 -22.93 16.91 -2.59
C ASN A 107 -22.11 17.88 -1.72
N THR A 108 -21.06 17.38 -1.10
CA THR A 108 -20.16 18.18 -0.24
C THR A 108 -18.92 18.67 -0.97
N ASN A 109 -18.61 18.11 -2.14
CA ASN A 109 -17.37 18.32 -2.89
C ASN A 109 -16.10 17.92 -2.10
N LYS A 110 -16.22 16.99 -1.12
CA LYS A 110 -15.15 16.57 -0.23
C LYS A 110 -14.58 15.21 -0.61
N PHE A 111 -13.27 15.01 -0.42
CA PHE A 111 -12.59 13.76 -0.68
C PHE A 111 -12.88 12.73 0.42
N LEU A 112 -13.25 11.54 0.00
CA LEU A 112 -13.50 10.36 0.83
C LEU A 112 -12.31 9.43 0.93
N GLY A 113 -11.38 9.51 -0.02
CA GLY A 113 -10.16 8.71 -0.05
C GLY A 113 -9.48 8.69 -1.41
N PHE A 114 -8.35 7.97 -1.45
CA PHE A 114 -7.40 8.02 -2.57
C PHE A 114 -6.98 6.62 -3.01
N ILE A 115 -6.81 6.48 -4.34
CA ILE A 115 -6.44 5.22 -4.99
C ILE A 115 -5.24 5.48 -5.90
N ARG A 116 -4.28 4.54 -5.90
CA ARG A 116 -3.19 4.51 -6.87
C ARG A 116 -3.02 3.13 -7.44
N PHE A 117 -3.06 3.07 -8.78
CA PHE A 117 -2.72 1.87 -9.54
C PHE A 117 -1.29 1.94 -10.06
N GLY A 118 -0.71 0.76 -10.29
CA GLY A 118 0.60 0.62 -10.89
C GLY A 118 0.77 -0.74 -11.55
N SER A 119 1.90 -0.94 -12.24
CA SER A 119 2.23 -2.24 -12.81
C SER A 119 2.33 -3.30 -11.71
N PRO A 120 1.79 -4.50 -11.91
CA PRO A 120 1.85 -5.58 -10.92
C PRO A 120 3.29 -5.95 -10.56
N VAL A 121 3.50 -6.47 -9.35
CA VAL A 121 4.79 -7.02 -8.96
C VAL A 121 5.14 -8.24 -9.83
N ILE A 122 6.42 -8.41 -10.16
CA ILE A 122 6.86 -9.45 -11.10
C ILE A 122 6.57 -10.85 -10.55
N ASN A 123 6.88 -11.09 -9.29
CA ASN A 123 6.71 -12.40 -8.67
C ASN A 123 5.68 -12.35 -7.53
N CYS A 124 4.65 -13.20 -7.63
CA CYS A 124 3.60 -13.33 -6.62
C CYS A 124 3.08 -14.77 -6.64
N LYS A 125 3.45 -15.55 -5.63
CA LYS A 125 3.11 -16.97 -5.58
C LYS A 125 1.60 -17.24 -5.70
N PRO A 126 0.70 -16.63 -4.90
CA PRO A 126 -0.73 -16.93 -5.00
C PRO A 126 -1.36 -16.53 -6.34
N ARG A 127 -0.79 -15.56 -7.05
CA ARG A 127 -1.18 -15.26 -8.42
C ARG A 127 -0.77 -16.36 -9.37
N ASN A 128 0.50 -16.81 -9.29
CA ASN A 128 1.01 -17.87 -10.16
C ASN A 128 0.23 -19.18 -9.95
N ASP A 129 -0.10 -19.50 -8.71
CA ASP A 129 -0.95 -20.65 -8.36
C ASP A 129 -2.36 -20.50 -8.97
N LEU A 130 -2.97 -19.31 -8.93
CA LEU A 130 -4.26 -19.03 -9.54
C LEU A 130 -4.24 -19.16 -11.07
N LEU A 131 -3.18 -18.68 -11.72
CA LEU A 131 -3.03 -18.70 -13.18
C LEU A 131 -2.56 -20.07 -13.69
N GLY A 132 -2.05 -20.94 -12.82
CA GLY A 132 -1.47 -22.24 -13.15
C GLY A 132 -0.05 -22.15 -13.75
N ASN A 133 0.52 -20.94 -13.84
CA ASN A 133 1.87 -20.70 -14.37
C ASN A 133 2.42 -19.33 -13.94
N VAL A 134 3.68 -19.06 -14.25
CA VAL A 134 4.27 -17.72 -14.21
C VAL A 134 3.86 -16.99 -15.51
N PRO A 135 3.13 -15.87 -15.44
CA PRO A 135 2.62 -15.21 -16.63
C PRO A 135 3.73 -14.64 -17.50
N ASN A 136 3.51 -14.62 -18.82
CA ASN A 136 4.36 -13.88 -19.75
C ASN A 136 4.23 -12.39 -19.46
N LEU A 137 5.35 -11.71 -19.14
CA LEU A 137 5.34 -10.31 -18.69
C LEU A 137 4.74 -9.34 -19.73
N THR A 138 4.92 -9.60 -21.03
CA THR A 138 4.39 -8.75 -22.10
C THR A 138 2.86 -8.80 -22.11
N VAL A 139 2.28 -9.99 -22.04
CA VAL A 139 0.82 -10.19 -21.97
C VAL A 139 0.29 -9.68 -20.64
N PHE A 140 0.94 -10.06 -19.55
CA PHE A 140 0.53 -9.69 -18.19
C PHE A 140 0.48 -8.19 -17.98
N ASN A 141 1.46 -7.45 -18.50
CA ASN A 141 1.49 -6.00 -18.43
C ASN A 141 0.35 -5.32 -19.21
N LYS A 142 -0.26 -6.01 -20.19
CA LYS A 142 -1.42 -5.51 -20.93
C LYS A 142 -2.75 -5.93 -20.33
N THR A 143 -2.78 -6.95 -19.48
CA THR A 143 -4.02 -7.58 -19.01
C THR A 143 -4.26 -7.45 -17.52
N ALA A 144 -3.26 -7.02 -16.74
CA ALA A 144 -3.34 -6.90 -15.30
C ALA A 144 -2.86 -5.54 -14.77
N ILE A 145 -3.42 -5.14 -13.62
CA ILE A 145 -3.08 -3.93 -12.88
C ILE A 145 -3.08 -4.20 -11.38
N MET A 146 -2.25 -3.50 -10.61
CA MET A 146 -2.21 -3.61 -9.14
C MET A 146 -2.62 -2.31 -8.46
N GLY A 147 -3.46 -2.41 -7.43
CA GLY A 147 -3.76 -1.32 -6.50
C GLY A 147 -2.71 -1.29 -5.37
N PHE A 148 -1.89 -0.24 -5.36
CA PHE A 148 -0.84 -0.04 -4.34
C PHE A 148 -1.31 0.82 -3.17
N VAL A 149 -2.20 1.77 -3.43
CA VAL A 149 -2.80 2.64 -2.42
C VAL A 149 -4.31 2.58 -2.56
N ILE A 150 -5.01 2.21 -1.50
CA ILE A 150 -6.47 2.19 -1.40
C ILE A 150 -6.76 2.67 0.02
N VAL A 151 -6.80 3.98 0.22
CA VAL A 151 -6.79 4.61 1.53
C VAL A 151 -7.96 5.57 1.66
N PRO A 152 -8.96 5.25 2.50
CA PRO A 152 -10.04 6.18 2.85
C PRO A 152 -9.54 7.23 3.85
N CYS A 153 -10.14 8.42 3.83
CA CYS A 153 -10.03 9.36 4.92
C CYS A 153 -10.55 8.73 6.22
N GLN A 154 -10.02 9.11 7.36
CA GLN A 154 -10.51 8.67 8.64
C GLN A 154 -11.19 9.84 9.36
N PRO A 155 -12.30 9.61 10.03
CA PRO A 155 -12.95 8.31 10.29
C PRO A 155 -13.95 7.83 9.25
N PHE A 156 -14.00 8.40 8.03
CA PHE A 156 -14.87 7.88 6.96
C PHE A 156 -14.65 6.37 6.73
N GLY A 157 -13.39 5.94 6.71
CA GLY A 157 -13.03 4.52 6.58
C GLY A 157 -13.66 3.65 7.66
N TYR A 158 -13.64 4.09 8.92
CA TYR A 158 -14.18 3.38 10.07
C TYR A 158 -15.71 3.42 10.13
N ASN A 159 -16.30 4.62 10.02
CA ASN A 159 -17.74 4.82 10.19
C ASN A 159 -18.54 4.20 9.03
N TYR A 160 -18.05 4.34 7.80
CA TYR A 160 -18.80 4.06 6.57
C TYR A 160 -18.26 2.87 5.76
N LEU A 161 -17.31 2.08 6.30
CA LEU A 161 -16.62 1.05 5.53
C LEU A 161 -15.96 1.63 4.26
N GLY A 162 -15.37 2.81 4.36
CA GLY A 162 -14.80 3.54 3.22
C GLY A 162 -13.74 2.74 2.47
N GLY A 163 -12.94 1.90 3.15
CA GLY A 163 -12.00 1.01 2.49
C GLY A 163 -12.66 -0.01 1.57
N LYS A 164 -13.89 -0.48 1.87
CA LYS A 164 -14.65 -1.36 0.97
C LYS A 164 -15.19 -0.59 -0.24
N LEU A 165 -15.60 0.67 -0.07
CA LEU A 165 -16.00 1.54 -1.18
C LEU A 165 -14.85 1.70 -2.17
N LEU A 166 -13.68 2.14 -1.70
CA LEU A 166 -12.53 2.39 -2.55
C LEU A 166 -12.07 1.10 -3.27
N ALA A 167 -12.02 -0.02 -2.55
CA ALA A 167 -11.64 -1.30 -3.13
C ALA A 167 -12.66 -1.81 -4.16
N ALA A 168 -13.96 -1.58 -3.94
CA ALA A 168 -14.99 -1.89 -4.91
C ALA A 168 -14.83 -1.03 -6.18
N LEU A 169 -14.62 0.28 -6.02
CA LEU A 169 -14.40 1.20 -7.14
C LEU A 169 -13.17 0.84 -7.97
N CYS A 170 -12.10 0.27 -7.35
CA CYS A 170 -10.98 -0.30 -8.11
C CYS A 170 -11.41 -1.42 -9.07
N CYS A 171 -12.51 -2.12 -8.77
CA CYS A 171 -13.06 -3.18 -9.60
C CYS A 171 -14.07 -2.67 -10.64
N SER A 172 -14.28 -1.35 -10.79
CA SER A 172 -15.28 -0.80 -11.70
C SER A 172 -14.88 -0.86 -13.17
N HIS A 173 -15.86 -0.99 -14.04
CA HIS A 173 -15.66 -0.86 -15.49
C HIS A 173 -15.11 0.52 -15.87
N TRP A 174 -15.49 1.57 -15.16
CA TRP A 174 -14.98 2.91 -15.37
C TRP A 174 -13.45 2.96 -15.18
N VAL A 175 -12.93 2.40 -14.09
CA VAL A 175 -11.47 2.31 -13.84
C VAL A 175 -10.80 1.44 -14.90
N ARG A 176 -11.42 0.31 -15.25
CA ARG A 176 -10.93 -0.59 -16.30
C ARG A 176 -10.78 0.12 -17.64
N GLU A 177 -11.79 0.87 -18.06
CA GLU A 177 -11.81 1.63 -19.32
C GLU A 177 -10.78 2.74 -19.32
N LYS A 178 -10.66 3.51 -18.23
CA LYS A 178 -9.62 4.53 -18.06
C LYS A 178 -8.20 3.98 -18.20
N LEU A 179 -7.93 2.83 -17.61
CA LEU A 179 -6.63 2.17 -17.72
C LEU A 179 -6.37 1.61 -19.11
N ASN A 180 -7.40 1.04 -19.75
CA ASN A 180 -7.31 0.56 -21.14
C ASN A 180 -6.98 1.70 -22.08
N GLU A 181 -7.67 2.83 -21.98
CA GLU A 181 -7.43 4.03 -22.78
C GLU A 181 -6.02 4.62 -22.57
N LYS A 182 -5.66 4.81 -21.28
CA LYS A 182 -4.39 5.47 -20.93
C LYS A 182 -3.13 4.67 -21.32
N TYR A 183 -3.21 3.33 -21.32
CA TYR A 183 -2.04 2.45 -21.46
C TYR A 183 -2.16 1.40 -22.58
N ASP A 184 -3.13 1.53 -23.45
CA ASP A 184 -3.40 0.56 -24.53
C ASP A 184 -3.45 -0.90 -23.97
N MET A 185 -4.36 -1.11 -23.02
CA MET A 185 -4.51 -2.41 -22.33
C MET A 185 -5.76 -3.16 -22.81
N ASN A 186 -5.78 -4.45 -22.56
CA ASN A 186 -6.98 -5.28 -22.47
C ASN A 186 -7.12 -5.78 -21.03
N LEU A 187 -7.38 -4.87 -20.11
CA LEU A 187 -7.39 -5.13 -18.67
C LEU A 187 -8.54 -6.06 -18.29
N VAL A 188 -8.20 -7.20 -17.71
CA VAL A 188 -9.16 -8.22 -17.24
C VAL A 188 -8.91 -8.66 -15.80
N MET A 189 -7.81 -8.24 -15.20
CA MET A 189 -7.43 -8.62 -13.85
C MET A 189 -6.94 -7.42 -13.04
N PHE A 190 -7.57 -7.20 -11.90
CA PHE A 190 -7.09 -6.28 -10.86
C PHE A 190 -6.59 -7.09 -9.67
N GLU A 191 -5.45 -6.72 -9.12
CA GLU A 191 -4.90 -7.35 -7.92
C GLU A 191 -4.53 -6.32 -6.84
N THR A 192 -4.60 -6.73 -5.58
CA THR A 192 -4.13 -5.93 -4.43
C THR A 192 -3.77 -6.83 -3.26
N THR A 193 -3.09 -6.25 -2.27
CA THR A 193 -2.72 -6.95 -1.04
C THR A 193 -3.17 -6.19 0.19
N SER A 194 -3.50 -6.91 1.27
CA SER A 194 -3.77 -6.35 2.59
C SER A 194 -2.63 -6.70 3.54
N LEU A 195 -1.95 -5.67 4.07
CA LEU A 195 -0.83 -5.84 5.00
C LEU A 195 -1.28 -6.39 6.37
N TYR A 196 -2.44 -5.93 6.85
CA TYR A 196 -2.88 -6.18 8.23
C TYR A 196 -3.86 -7.35 8.39
N GLY A 197 -4.17 -8.05 7.30
CA GLY A 197 -5.19 -9.10 7.30
C GLY A 197 -4.88 -10.26 8.24
N ASN A 198 -3.62 -10.62 8.42
CA ASN A 198 -3.22 -11.68 9.33
C ASN A 198 -3.18 -11.21 10.78
N THR A 199 -2.63 -10.03 11.07
CA THR A 199 -2.49 -9.48 12.42
C THR A 199 -3.83 -9.35 13.15
N LYS A 200 -4.90 -8.98 12.45
CA LYS A 200 -6.26 -8.84 13.00
C LYS A 200 -7.18 -10.02 12.68
N GLY A 201 -6.67 -11.06 12.03
CA GLY A 201 -7.47 -12.23 11.60
C GLY A 201 -8.49 -11.94 10.49
N ALA A 202 -8.68 -10.67 10.09
CA ALA A 202 -9.59 -10.24 9.05
C ALA A 202 -9.03 -9.03 8.29
N SER A 203 -9.23 -9.01 6.98
CA SER A 203 -8.90 -7.87 6.12
C SER A 203 -10.14 -7.02 5.86
N MET A 204 -9.93 -5.71 5.64
CA MET A 204 -10.99 -4.81 5.15
C MET A 204 -11.63 -5.30 3.84
N TYR A 205 -10.92 -6.14 3.07
CA TYR A 205 -11.39 -6.69 1.80
C TYR A 205 -12.17 -8.02 1.95
N ASP A 206 -12.27 -8.57 3.15
CA ASP A 206 -13.07 -9.78 3.37
C ASP A 206 -14.57 -9.48 3.20
N GLY A 207 -15.31 -10.44 2.62
CA GLY A 207 -16.74 -10.30 2.35
C GLY A 207 -17.08 -9.45 1.11
N MET A 208 -16.13 -9.16 0.24
CA MET A 208 -16.34 -8.38 -1.00
C MET A 208 -16.70 -9.21 -2.24
N LYS A 209 -16.99 -10.50 -2.09
CA LYS A 209 -17.45 -11.31 -3.24
C LYS A 209 -18.76 -10.73 -3.81
N PRO A 210 -18.93 -10.74 -5.15
CA PRO A 210 -18.06 -11.33 -6.18
C PRO A 210 -16.91 -10.41 -6.64
N PHE A 211 -16.88 -9.14 -6.23
CA PHE A 211 -16.02 -8.09 -6.80
C PHE A 211 -14.52 -8.32 -6.51
N LEU A 212 -14.19 -8.67 -5.27
CA LEU A 212 -12.81 -8.91 -4.85
C LEU A 212 -12.74 -10.21 -4.02
N ARG A 213 -11.79 -11.09 -4.38
CA ARG A 213 -11.70 -12.45 -3.81
C ARG A 213 -10.31 -12.71 -3.27
N TYR A 214 -10.23 -13.22 -2.03
CA TYR A 214 -9.01 -13.73 -1.45
C TYR A 214 -8.49 -14.96 -2.22
N LYS A 215 -7.17 -14.98 -2.49
CA LYS A 215 -6.50 -16.00 -3.29
C LYS A 215 -5.24 -16.58 -2.63
N GLY A 216 -5.01 -16.32 -1.38
CA GLY A 216 -3.87 -16.83 -0.62
C GLY A 216 -2.98 -15.73 -0.03
N ASN A 217 -1.92 -16.14 0.63
CA ASN A 217 -0.95 -15.24 1.22
C ASN A 217 0.27 -15.08 0.30
N THR A 218 0.81 -13.87 0.25
CA THR A 218 2.08 -13.63 -0.45
C THR A 218 3.22 -14.31 0.30
N MET A 219 4.21 -14.80 -0.44
CA MET A 219 5.45 -15.36 0.11
C MET A 219 6.60 -14.32 0.05
N SER A 220 6.25 -13.02 0.07
CA SER A 220 7.24 -11.97 -0.04
C SER A 220 8.02 -11.82 1.26
N ASP A 221 9.34 -11.90 1.17
CA ASP A 221 10.24 -11.53 2.26
C ASP A 221 10.20 -10.01 2.47
N PHE A 222 10.00 -9.60 3.71
CA PHE A 222 10.19 -8.22 4.10
C PHE A 222 11.67 -7.95 4.35
N ILE A 223 12.19 -6.86 3.80
CA ILE A 223 13.54 -6.40 4.11
C ILE A 223 13.43 -5.33 5.19
N PRO A 224 14.00 -5.58 6.39
CA PRO A 224 14.00 -4.60 7.47
C PRO A 224 14.75 -3.34 7.02
N MET A 225 14.06 -2.20 6.96
CA MET A 225 14.66 -0.91 6.62
C MET A 225 14.62 0.02 7.82
N LEU A 226 15.75 0.68 8.11
CA LEU A 226 15.78 1.79 9.05
C LEU A 226 15.15 3.03 8.43
N HIS A 227 14.59 3.91 9.25
CA HIS A 227 14.01 5.19 8.85
C HIS A 227 14.63 6.35 9.63
N GLY A 228 14.42 7.57 9.15
CA GLY A 228 14.87 8.78 9.81
C GLY A 228 16.39 8.87 10.02
N LYS A 229 16.77 9.43 11.14
CA LYS A 229 18.18 9.66 11.51
C LYS A 229 19.03 8.38 11.56
N PRO A 230 18.58 7.25 12.15
CA PRO A 230 19.37 6.00 12.17
C PRO A 230 19.78 5.53 10.77
N TYR A 231 18.90 5.66 9.78
CA TYR A 231 19.24 5.32 8.40
C TYR A 231 20.28 6.26 7.81
N LEU A 232 20.13 7.56 8.01
CA LEU A 232 21.04 8.56 7.47
C LEU A 232 22.45 8.42 8.08
N ASP A 233 22.52 8.23 9.38
CA ASP A 233 23.79 8.03 10.11
C ASP A 233 24.49 6.74 9.63
N LEU A 234 23.76 5.65 9.48
CA LEU A 234 24.29 4.39 9.00
C LEU A 234 24.86 4.51 7.57
N VAL A 235 24.12 5.13 6.65
CA VAL A 235 24.56 5.31 5.28
C VAL A 235 25.80 6.19 5.22
N LYS A 236 25.81 7.32 5.93
CA LYS A 236 26.96 8.22 6.00
C LYS A 236 28.20 7.51 6.55
N TYR A 237 28.03 6.72 7.61
CA TYR A 237 29.11 5.96 8.20
C TYR A 237 29.73 4.97 7.20
N VAL A 238 28.88 4.17 6.54
CA VAL A 238 29.35 3.18 5.57
C VAL A 238 29.96 3.83 4.32
N GLU A 239 29.37 4.92 3.80
CA GLU A 239 29.92 5.64 2.64
C GLU A 239 31.26 6.34 2.94
N ASN A 240 31.49 6.75 4.18
CA ASN A 240 32.82 7.26 4.60
C ASN A 240 33.91 6.18 4.55
N ILE A 241 33.56 4.91 4.77
CA ILE A 241 34.50 3.79 4.76
C ILE A 241 34.77 3.29 3.34
N ILE A 242 33.70 3.05 2.59
CA ILE A 242 33.79 2.37 1.29
C ILE A 242 33.68 3.32 0.09
N GLY A 243 33.41 4.60 0.31
CA GLY A 243 33.21 5.63 -0.70
C GLY A 243 31.75 5.80 -1.13
N VAL A 244 31.36 7.08 -1.34
CA VAL A 244 30.02 7.46 -1.83
C VAL A 244 29.74 6.79 -3.18
N GLY A 245 28.53 6.25 -3.32
CA GLY A 245 28.09 5.59 -4.56
C GLY A 245 28.73 4.23 -4.85
N GLN A 246 29.68 3.78 -4.01
CA GLN A 246 30.44 2.54 -4.23
C GLN A 246 29.61 1.28 -3.89
N LEU A 247 28.76 1.31 -2.88
CA LEU A 247 27.85 0.19 -2.57
C LEU A 247 26.61 0.21 -3.47
N VAL A 248 26.03 1.40 -3.65
CA VAL A 248 24.87 1.62 -4.52
C VAL A 248 25.02 2.98 -5.21
N LYS A 249 24.94 3.04 -6.53
CA LYS A 249 25.03 4.29 -7.32
C LYS A 249 23.98 5.30 -6.84
N GLU A 250 24.34 6.60 -6.84
CA GLU A 250 23.47 7.66 -6.33
C GLU A 250 22.10 7.71 -7.00
N GLY A 251 22.00 7.64 -8.28
CA GLY A 251 20.73 7.65 -9.03
C GLY A 251 20.01 6.31 -9.14
N ALA A 252 20.40 5.28 -8.37
CA ALA A 252 19.80 3.96 -8.50
C ALA A 252 18.35 3.93 -8.02
N SER A 253 17.46 3.32 -8.80
CA SER A 253 16.09 3.02 -8.35
C SER A 253 16.08 2.18 -7.07
N SER A 254 15.15 2.44 -6.16
CA SER A 254 15.07 1.76 -4.85
C SER A 254 16.39 1.80 -4.07
N ARG A 255 17.11 2.94 -4.12
CA ARG A 255 18.43 3.11 -3.53
C ARG A 255 18.45 2.73 -2.04
N LYS A 256 17.42 3.16 -1.28
CA LYS A 256 17.31 2.85 0.16
C LYS A 256 17.29 1.34 0.42
N LEU A 257 16.48 0.60 -0.32
CA LEU A 257 16.37 -0.86 -0.22
C LEU A 257 17.70 -1.56 -0.55
N LYS A 258 18.32 -1.18 -1.68
CA LYS A 258 19.59 -1.73 -2.13
C LYS A 258 20.72 -1.42 -1.14
N MET A 259 20.74 -0.20 -0.59
CA MET A 259 21.72 0.22 0.40
C MET A 259 21.59 -0.61 1.69
N THR A 260 20.36 -0.72 2.24
CA THR A 260 20.10 -1.52 3.44
C THR A 260 20.51 -2.98 3.24
N THR A 261 20.12 -3.60 2.13
CA THR A 261 20.47 -4.99 1.81
C THR A 261 21.98 -5.18 1.67
N GLY A 262 22.64 -4.23 0.99
CA GLY A 262 24.09 -4.24 0.83
C GLY A 262 24.82 -4.15 2.16
N ILE A 263 24.39 -3.24 3.04
CA ILE A 263 24.99 -3.10 4.38
C ILE A 263 24.78 -4.36 5.22
N ILE A 264 23.57 -4.93 5.25
CA ILE A 264 23.30 -6.22 5.94
C ILE A 264 24.23 -7.31 5.42
N GLY A 265 24.49 -7.36 4.11
CA GLY A 265 25.40 -8.32 3.50
C GLY A 265 26.87 -8.10 3.93
N LEU A 266 27.32 -6.85 4.00
CA LEU A 266 28.68 -6.52 4.48
C LEU A 266 28.87 -6.89 5.94
N VAL A 267 27.90 -6.54 6.80
CA VAL A 267 27.93 -6.88 8.24
C VAL A 267 28.00 -8.40 8.44
N LYS A 268 27.18 -9.17 7.75
CA LYS A 268 27.18 -10.64 7.86
C LYS A 268 28.49 -11.29 7.41
N LYS A 269 29.23 -10.66 6.50
CA LYS A 269 30.54 -11.17 6.02
C LYS A 269 31.68 -10.87 6.97
N ALA A 270 31.53 -9.82 7.78
CA ALA A 270 32.59 -9.33 8.64
C ALA A 270 32.47 -9.77 10.12
N LEU A 271 31.28 -10.21 10.54
CA LEU A 271 31.02 -10.70 11.89
C LEU A 271 31.07 -12.23 11.95
N GLU A 272 31.44 -12.75 13.11
CA GLU A 272 31.54 -14.18 13.43
C GLU A 272 30.96 -14.47 14.83
N GLY A 273 30.78 -15.75 15.16
CA GLY A 273 30.39 -16.21 16.50
C GLY A 273 29.05 -15.58 17.01
N ASP A 274 29.07 -15.18 18.27
CA ASP A 274 27.88 -14.65 18.96
C ASP A 274 27.43 -13.30 18.41
N GLU A 275 28.33 -12.46 17.90
CA GLU A 275 28.01 -11.18 17.30
C GLU A 275 27.17 -11.38 16.01
N LEU A 276 27.60 -12.28 15.14
CA LEU A 276 26.88 -12.65 13.93
C LEU A 276 25.53 -13.28 14.28
N LYS A 277 25.48 -14.15 15.31
CA LYS A 277 24.23 -14.78 15.77
C LYS A 277 23.25 -13.75 16.27
N LYS A 278 23.66 -12.81 17.14
CA LYS A 278 22.83 -11.72 17.65
C LYS A 278 22.26 -10.87 16.50
N PHE A 279 23.13 -10.40 15.59
CA PHE A 279 22.71 -9.60 14.43
C PHE A 279 21.74 -10.35 13.54
N THR A 280 22.02 -11.62 13.22
CA THR A 280 21.14 -12.44 12.38
C THR A 280 19.77 -12.66 13.03
N THR A 281 19.73 -12.86 14.34
CA THR A 281 18.48 -12.99 15.11
C THR A 281 17.66 -11.69 15.02
N THR A 282 18.30 -10.53 15.23
CA THR A 282 17.65 -9.23 15.10
C THR A 282 17.02 -9.04 13.71
N ILE A 283 17.77 -9.32 12.64
CA ILE A 283 17.27 -9.20 11.27
C ILE A 283 16.13 -10.19 11.01
N THR A 284 16.19 -11.40 11.54
CA THR A 284 15.13 -12.41 11.40
C THR A 284 13.85 -11.97 12.13
N ASN A 285 13.97 -11.48 13.37
CA ASN A 285 12.84 -10.97 14.13
C ASN A 285 12.21 -9.76 13.44
N ALA A 286 13.04 -8.83 12.92
CA ALA A 286 12.54 -7.69 12.15
C ALA A 286 11.78 -8.11 10.88
N LYS A 287 12.24 -9.17 10.19
CA LYS A 287 11.49 -9.75 9.06
C LYS A 287 10.11 -10.28 9.47
N ASN A 288 10.01 -10.83 10.67
CA ASN A 288 8.77 -11.39 11.21
C ASN A 288 7.81 -10.30 11.73
N LEU A 289 8.23 -9.04 11.90
CA LEU A 289 7.31 -7.93 12.21
C LEU A 289 6.28 -7.75 11.10
N THR A 290 6.64 -8.03 9.85
CA THR A 290 5.73 -7.95 8.71
C THR A 290 5.24 -9.34 8.35
N GLU A 291 3.98 -9.59 8.66
CA GLU A 291 3.31 -10.81 8.24
C GLU A 291 3.14 -10.91 6.73
N GLN A 292 2.92 -12.13 6.24
CA GLN A 292 2.54 -12.36 4.87
C GLN A 292 1.27 -11.59 4.52
N LYS A 293 1.31 -10.84 3.42
CA LYS A 293 0.17 -10.08 2.95
C LYS A 293 -0.90 -11.01 2.38
N ARG A 294 -2.15 -10.75 2.70
CA ARG A 294 -3.28 -11.41 2.03
C ARG A 294 -3.45 -10.84 0.63
N TYR A 295 -3.56 -11.73 -0.35
CA TYR A 295 -3.64 -11.39 -1.77
C TYR A 295 -5.08 -11.52 -2.28
N TYR A 296 -5.53 -10.53 -3.01
CA TYR A 296 -6.89 -10.42 -3.53
C TYR A 296 -6.89 -10.12 -5.02
N VAL A 297 -7.89 -10.67 -5.70
CA VAL A 297 -8.07 -10.53 -7.16
C VAL A 297 -9.52 -10.19 -7.50
N SER A 298 -9.69 -9.30 -8.47
CA SER A 298 -10.93 -9.07 -9.22
C SER A 298 -10.75 -9.42 -10.68
N ASN A 299 -11.76 -10.03 -11.28
CA ASN A 299 -11.80 -10.33 -12.71
C ASN A 299 -12.72 -9.38 -13.49
N TYR A 300 -13.16 -8.27 -12.90
CA TYR A 300 -14.10 -7.32 -13.51
C TYR A 300 -15.40 -7.95 -14.07
N GLY A 301 -15.80 -9.12 -13.54
CA GLY A 301 -16.94 -9.88 -14.09
C GLY A 301 -16.62 -10.57 -15.42
N ILE A 302 -15.36 -10.82 -15.74
CA ILE A 302 -14.90 -11.52 -16.94
C ILE A 302 -14.62 -12.98 -16.59
N GLU A 303 -15.36 -13.90 -17.20
CA GLU A 303 -15.32 -15.32 -16.85
C GLU A 303 -13.97 -15.95 -17.21
N ASN A 304 -13.51 -15.72 -18.43
CA ASN A 304 -12.30 -16.32 -19.00
C ASN A 304 -11.02 -15.49 -18.78
N PHE A 305 -10.97 -14.66 -17.73
CA PHE A 305 -9.82 -13.77 -17.47
C PHE A 305 -8.47 -14.51 -17.36
N ILE A 306 -8.45 -15.73 -16.84
CA ILE A 306 -7.24 -16.56 -16.74
C ILE A 306 -6.67 -16.89 -18.13
N ASP A 307 -7.52 -17.25 -19.09
CA ASP A 307 -7.08 -17.55 -20.44
C ASP A 307 -6.54 -16.31 -21.16
N ILE A 308 -7.15 -15.14 -20.91
CA ILE A 308 -6.66 -13.87 -21.46
C ILE A 308 -5.31 -13.49 -20.85
N VAL A 309 -5.16 -13.59 -19.53
CA VAL A 309 -3.89 -13.30 -18.84
C VAL A 309 -2.78 -14.26 -19.27
N ASN A 310 -3.13 -15.50 -19.58
CA ASN A 310 -2.20 -16.51 -20.10
C ASN A 310 -1.95 -16.41 -21.61
N GLY A 311 -2.57 -15.43 -22.30
CA GLY A 311 -2.35 -15.17 -23.73
C GLY A 311 -2.97 -16.20 -24.68
N LYS A 312 -3.95 -17.00 -24.20
CA LYS A 312 -4.64 -17.99 -25.02
C LYS A 312 -5.72 -17.37 -25.92
N THR A 313 -6.27 -16.24 -25.51
CA THR A 313 -7.30 -15.48 -26.23
C THR A 313 -7.28 -14.02 -25.81
N ASP A 314 -7.79 -13.14 -26.65
CA ASP A 314 -8.04 -11.72 -26.37
C ASP A 314 -9.54 -11.40 -26.21
N LYS A 315 -10.41 -12.35 -26.53
CA LYS A 315 -11.86 -12.20 -26.49
C LYS A 315 -12.39 -12.35 -25.07
N ILE A 316 -13.18 -11.38 -24.63
CA ILE A 316 -13.81 -11.35 -23.32
C ILE A 316 -15.11 -12.15 -23.34
N ILE A 317 -15.30 -13.03 -22.35
CA ILE A 317 -16.58 -13.66 -22.03
C ILE A 317 -17.09 -13.04 -20.74
N LYS A 318 -18.25 -12.37 -20.82
CA LYS A 318 -18.89 -11.74 -19.67
C LYS A 318 -19.56 -12.81 -18.80
N SER A 319 -19.40 -12.69 -17.48
CA SER A 319 -20.15 -13.50 -16.52
C SER A 319 -21.52 -12.87 -16.23
N ASP A 320 -22.45 -13.61 -15.62
CA ASP A 320 -23.81 -13.15 -15.28
C ASP A 320 -23.82 -11.90 -14.40
N ASN A 321 -22.74 -11.64 -13.67
CA ASN A 321 -22.62 -10.49 -12.79
C ASN A 321 -21.80 -9.34 -13.38
N PHE A 322 -21.48 -9.37 -14.68
CA PHE A 322 -20.65 -8.35 -15.33
C PHE A 322 -21.22 -6.94 -15.14
N ASP A 323 -22.50 -6.75 -15.31
CA ASP A 323 -23.14 -5.43 -15.24
C ASP A 323 -23.17 -4.84 -13.81
N ARG A 324 -22.89 -5.64 -12.79
CA ARG A 324 -22.76 -5.17 -11.40
C ARG A 324 -21.46 -4.42 -11.12
N TYR A 325 -20.49 -4.47 -12.03
CA TYR A 325 -19.20 -3.78 -11.90
C TYR A 325 -19.24 -2.34 -12.43
N THR A 326 -20.41 -1.78 -12.69
CA THR A 326 -20.59 -0.33 -12.92
C THR A 326 -20.31 0.44 -11.62
N VAL A 327 -19.94 1.72 -11.73
CA VAL A 327 -19.73 2.58 -10.54
C VAL A 327 -21.02 2.61 -9.69
N SER A 328 -22.17 2.81 -10.30
CA SER A 328 -23.46 2.81 -9.59
C SER A 328 -23.75 1.48 -8.90
N GLY A 329 -23.56 0.34 -9.58
CA GLY A 329 -23.79 -0.98 -9.00
C GLY A 329 -22.89 -1.28 -7.79
N LEU A 330 -21.63 -0.82 -7.82
CA LEU A 330 -20.68 -0.95 -6.72
C LEU A 330 -21.00 -0.01 -5.56
N VAL A 331 -21.43 1.23 -5.87
CA VAL A 331 -21.86 2.21 -4.86
C VAL A 331 -23.13 1.72 -4.16
N ASP A 332 -24.11 1.21 -4.90
CA ASP A 332 -25.36 0.66 -4.33
C ASP A 332 -25.08 -0.55 -3.40
N TRP A 333 -24.14 -1.42 -3.81
CA TRP A 333 -23.69 -2.51 -2.95
C TRP A 333 -23.04 -1.99 -1.68
N TRP A 334 -22.15 -1.00 -1.78
CA TRP A 334 -21.50 -0.40 -0.63
C TRP A 334 -22.48 0.33 0.28
N LYS A 335 -23.39 1.14 -0.25
CA LYS A 335 -24.40 1.87 0.52
C LYS A 335 -25.17 0.94 1.46
N LYS A 336 -25.62 -0.22 0.99
CA LYS A 336 -26.33 -1.22 1.82
C LYS A 336 -25.51 -1.68 3.04
N LEU A 337 -24.21 -1.86 2.86
CA LEU A 337 -23.30 -2.29 3.95
C LEU A 337 -22.97 -1.12 4.88
N ALA A 338 -22.68 0.04 4.29
CA ALA A 338 -22.28 1.24 4.99
C ALA A 338 -23.40 1.77 5.88
N THR A 339 -24.63 1.84 5.38
CA THR A 339 -25.82 2.27 6.15
C THR A 339 -26.03 1.37 7.36
N LYS A 340 -25.97 0.05 7.18
CA LYS A 340 -26.06 -0.89 8.31
C LYS A 340 -24.97 -0.67 9.34
N ARG A 341 -23.74 -0.45 8.91
CA ARG A 341 -22.59 -0.16 9.79
C ARG A 341 -22.76 1.16 10.51
N TYR A 342 -23.10 2.22 9.78
CA TYR A 342 -23.29 3.58 10.29
C TYR A 342 -24.38 3.62 11.35
N ASN A 343 -25.57 3.08 11.07
CA ASN A 343 -26.67 3.04 12.02
C ASN A 343 -26.30 2.29 13.30
N LYS A 344 -25.66 1.13 13.17
CA LYS A 344 -25.17 0.38 14.33
C LYS A 344 -24.21 1.20 15.19
N LEU A 345 -23.24 1.86 14.58
CA LEU A 345 -22.28 2.71 15.32
C LEU A 345 -22.96 3.91 15.98
N LYS A 346 -23.96 4.49 15.32
CA LYS A 346 -24.75 5.60 15.84
C LYS A 346 -25.56 5.17 17.07
N GLU A 347 -26.26 4.05 16.99
CA GLU A 347 -27.03 3.46 18.10
C GLU A 347 -26.14 3.11 19.31
N GLU A 348 -24.93 2.62 19.06
CA GLU A 348 -23.94 2.25 20.08
C GLU A 348 -23.15 3.46 20.61
N GLY A 349 -23.35 4.68 20.10
CA GLY A 349 -22.57 5.87 20.48
C GLY A 349 -21.08 5.77 20.12
N ARG A 350 -20.75 5.03 19.06
CA ARG A 350 -19.37 4.71 18.64
C ARG A 350 -18.94 5.39 17.34
N LEU A 351 -19.74 6.30 16.79
CA LEU A 351 -19.31 7.11 15.68
C LEU A 351 -18.12 7.97 16.09
N ARG A 352 -17.13 8.06 15.22
CA ARG A 352 -16.00 8.96 15.37
C ARG A 352 -16.30 10.23 14.59
N ASN A 353 -16.07 11.40 15.18
CA ASN A 353 -16.47 12.68 14.60
C ASN A 353 -15.27 13.58 14.23
N ASP A 354 -14.07 13.23 14.70
CA ASP A 354 -12.89 14.02 14.45
C ASP A 354 -12.14 13.51 13.23
N LEU A 355 -11.91 14.41 12.27
CA LEU A 355 -11.10 14.10 11.08
C LEU A 355 -9.64 13.84 11.51
N GLU A 356 -9.09 12.72 11.02
CA GLU A 356 -7.75 12.29 11.39
C GLU A 356 -6.74 12.65 10.32
N ILE A 357 -5.89 13.61 10.63
CA ILE A 357 -4.78 14.07 9.79
C ILE A 357 -3.46 13.85 10.52
N TRP A 358 -2.48 13.34 9.80
CA TRP A 358 -1.14 13.14 10.32
C TRP A 358 -0.43 14.49 10.50
N THR A 359 -0.08 14.77 11.74
CA THR A 359 0.77 15.88 12.18
C THR A 359 1.89 15.33 13.06
N LYS A 360 2.84 16.18 13.46
CA LYS A 360 3.94 15.79 14.37
C LYS A 360 3.42 15.24 15.72
N ASP A 361 2.28 15.73 16.17
CA ASP A 361 1.68 15.36 17.45
C ASP A 361 0.50 14.39 17.31
N ALA A 362 0.28 13.84 16.11
CA ALA A 362 -0.86 12.97 15.83
C ALA A 362 -0.83 11.69 16.66
N GLN A 363 -1.95 11.37 17.32
CA GLN A 363 -2.18 10.12 18.07
C GLN A 363 -3.11 9.17 17.28
N ILE A 364 -2.80 8.95 16.03
CA ILE A 364 -3.61 8.12 15.12
C ILE A 364 -3.25 6.65 15.27
N ASP A 365 -4.25 5.78 15.44
CA ASP A 365 -4.09 4.32 15.42
C ASP A 365 -3.84 3.85 13.99
N ILE A 366 -2.72 3.20 13.74
CA ILE A 366 -2.31 2.75 12.40
C ILE A 366 -3.09 1.51 11.95
N ILE A 367 -3.41 0.61 12.87
CA ILE A 367 -4.11 -0.65 12.59
C ILE A 367 -5.57 -0.54 13.01
N ARG A 368 -6.46 -0.44 12.05
CA ARG A 368 -7.92 -0.30 12.26
C ARG A 368 -8.75 -1.36 11.59
#